data_f9d96c0346f68ab0b5e5424763117589
#
_entry.id   f9d96c0346f68ab0b5e5424763117589
#
_cell.length_a   1.000
_cell.length_b   1.000
_cell.length_c   1.000
_cell.angle_alpha   90.00
_cell.angle_beta   90.00
_cell.angle_gamma   90.00
#
_symmetry.space_group_name_H-M   'P 1'
#
loop_
_entity.id
_entity.type
_entity.pdbx_description
1 polymer ?
#
loop_
_entity_poly.entity_id
_entity_poly.type
_entity_poly.pdbx_seq_one_letter_code
_entity_poly.pdbx_strand_id
1 'polypeptide(L)'
;MAGNWTKLTVVGKTRDLDTITSVMSMLDNGLMIEDYSDFSLNGMYGELVDETILNADKDTVKVSLFVPEEKNLGEYRAYIVERLASLGIDASIECEGMNEDDWSESWKQYYKPIPLGKVTIVPAWEEYEARDGEVVIRMDPGMAFGTGTHETTRLVMRIMQDEVKGGERVLDVGTGSGILSICASKLGAKSCNAYDIDPVAVKVARENAERDGCHNITVGVSDLLRGVDLSEGKYDFCVANIVADIILRMMPDIRRYLKDGAPLILSGIICDRADEVRASVLAHGFTIIREEKENDWVAIMAR
;
A
#
# COMPACT_ATOMS: atom_id res chain seq x y z
N MET A 1 24.81 -11.07 8.59
CA MET A 1 25.73 -9.98 8.96
C MET A 1 24.99 -8.71 8.59
N ALA A 2 24.70 -7.86 9.58
CA ALA A 2 24.09 -6.57 9.33
C ALA A 2 25.02 -5.74 8.45
N GLY A 3 24.56 -5.25 7.32
CA GLY A 3 25.33 -4.39 6.43
C GLY A 3 25.26 -2.95 6.93
N ASN A 4 26.35 -2.19 6.78
CA ASN A 4 26.34 -0.76 7.00
C ASN A 4 25.89 -0.06 5.73
N TRP A 5 25.04 0.96 5.87
CA TRP A 5 24.54 1.77 4.78
C TRP A 5 24.86 3.24 5.03
N THR A 6 25.03 3.99 3.99
CA THR A 6 25.13 5.45 4.10
C THR A 6 23.92 6.06 3.41
N LYS A 7 23.14 6.85 4.16
CA LYS A 7 22.07 7.69 3.59
C LYS A 7 22.74 8.88 2.90
N LEU A 8 22.55 8.98 1.58
CA LEU A 8 23.00 10.09 0.77
C LEU A 8 21.75 10.92 0.41
N THR A 9 21.69 12.15 0.90
CA THR A 9 20.54 13.04 0.74
C THR A 9 20.94 14.24 -0.11
N VAL A 10 20.16 14.50 -1.15
CA VAL A 10 20.22 15.75 -1.92
C VAL A 10 19.15 16.68 -1.39
N VAL A 11 19.55 17.87 -0.96
CA VAL A 11 18.65 18.94 -0.52
C VAL A 11 18.64 20.02 -1.60
N GLY A 12 17.50 20.22 -2.22
CA GLY A 12 17.31 21.19 -3.30
C GLY A 12 16.00 21.96 -3.16
N LYS A 13 15.68 22.78 -4.16
CA LYS A 13 14.40 23.50 -4.16
C LYS A 13 13.28 22.59 -4.66
N THR A 14 12.08 22.75 -4.11
CA THR A 14 10.89 21.97 -4.48
C THR A 14 10.61 21.97 -5.99
N ARG A 15 10.82 23.11 -6.67
CA ARG A 15 10.66 23.21 -8.13
C ARG A 15 11.61 22.30 -8.93
N ASP A 16 12.69 21.83 -8.34
CA ASP A 16 13.72 21.02 -8.98
C ASP A 16 13.56 19.52 -8.63
N LEU A 17 12.49 19.14 -7.89
CA LEU A 17 12.23 17.80 -7.39
C LEU A 17 12.28 16.72 -8.48
N ASP A 18 11.56 16.91 -9.59
CA ASP A 18 11.50 15.94 -10.68
C ASP A 18 12.88 15.67 -11.29
N THR A 19 13.68 16.72 -11.42
CA THR A 19 15.04 16.62 -11.98
C THR A 19 15.97 15.93 -11.01
N ILE A 20 15.94 16.28 -9.72
CA ILE A 20 16.74 15.63 -8.68
C ILE A 20 16.38 14.15 -8.61
N THR A 21 15.09 13.81 -8.57
CA THR A 21 14.59 12.44 -8.55
C THR A 21 15.06 11.67 -9.78
N SER A 22 14.97 12.25 -10.97
CA SER A 22 15.44 11.62 -12.20
C SER A 22 16.94 11.32 -12.18
N VAL A 23 17.76 12.24 -11.68
CA VAL A 23 19.22 12.02 -11.56
C VAL A 23 19.54 10.91 -10.58
N MET A 24 18.87 10.89 -9.41
CA MET A 24 19.14 9.91 -8.37
C MET A 24 18.60 8.52 -8.73
N SER A 25 17.47 8.43 -9.45
CA SER A 25 16.91 7.15 -9.91
C SER A 25 17.78 6.41 -10.92
N MET A 26 18.72 7.08 -11.57
CA MET A 26 19.72 6.42 -12.43
C MET A 26 20.76 5.63 -11.62
N LEU A 27 20.90 5.90 -10.33
CA LEU A 27 21.81 5.21 -9.44
C LEU A 27 21.11 4.11 -8.62
N ASP A 28 19.89 4.39 -8.18
CA ASP A 28 19.05 3.44 -7.45
C ASP A 28 17.57 3.84 -7.59
N ASN A 29 16.67 2.85 -7.66
CA ASN A 29 15.22 3.09 -7.76
C ASN A 29 14.55 3.25 -6.40
N GLY A 30 15.23 2.87 -5.31
CA GLY A 30 14.74 2.99 -3.94
C GLY A 30 14.99 4.37 -3.35
N LEU A 31 14.26 5.39 -3.79
CA LEU A 31 14.41 6.75 -3.30
C LEU A 31 13.41 7.07 -2.18
N MET A 32 13.88 7.77 -1.16
CA MET A 32 13.03 8.38 -0.13
C MET A 32 12.91 9.88 -0.44
N ILE A 33 11.69 10.37 -0.56
CA ILE A 33 11.39 11.78 -0.88
C ILE A 33 10.67 12.41 0.31
N GLU A 34 11.20 13.53 0.80
CA GLU A 34 10.61 14.37 1.82
C GLU A 34 10.25 15.71 1.17
N ASP A 35 8.99 15.86 0.77
CA ASP A 35 8.42 17.06 0.18
C ASP A 35 7.17 17.48 0.99
N TYR A 36 7.18 18.71 1.49
CA TYR A 36 6.10 19.27 2.29
C TYR A 36 5.42 20.46 1.59
N SER A 37 5.69 20.68 0.30
CA SER A 37 5.19 21.84 -0.46
C SER A 37 3.67 21.90 -0.54
N ASP A 38 3.03 20.74 -0.71
CA ASP A 38 1.56 20.62 -0.82
C ASP A 38 0.87 20.45 0.54
N PHE A 39 1.64 20.39 1.64
CA PHE A 39 1.05 20.22 2.95
C PHE A 39 0.22 21.43 3.37
N SER A 40 -1.07 21.26 3.57
CA SER A 40 -1.98 22.29 4.08
C SER A 40 -2.86 21.74 5.21
N LEU A 41 -3.07 22.56 6.24
CA LEU A 41 -3.95 22.24 7.37
C LEU A 41 -5.46 22.29 7.02
N ASN A 42 -5.83 22.66 5.80
CA ASN A 42 -7.21 22.79 5.39
C ASN A 42 -7.89 21.43 5.27
N GLY A 43 -8.64 21.06 6.29
CA GLY A 43 -9.44 19.82 6.33
C GLY A 43 -9.03 18.82 7.40
N MET A 44 -7.95 19.02 8.10
CA MET A 44 -7.52 18.16 9.21
C MET A 44 -8.13 18.65 10.54
N TYR A 45 -9.33 18.18 10.87
CA TYR A 45 -9.89 18.35 12.20
C TYR A 45 -9.53 17.10 13.02
N GLY A 46 -8.63 17.26 14.00
CA GLY A 46 -8.43 16.30 15.08
C GLY A 46 -7.26 15.32 14.94
N GLU A 47 -6.40 15.45 13.93
CA GLU A 47 -5.15 14.68 13.86
C GLU A 47 -4.03 15.47 14.57
N LEU A 48 -3.25 14.74 15.42
CA LEU A 48 -1.99 15.24 15.96
C LEU A 48 -0.98 15.31 14.80
N VAL A 49 -0.84 16.49 14.21
CA VAL A 49 0.21 16.73 13.22
C VAL A 49 1.52 16.95 13.97
N ASP A 50 2.56 16.22 13.60
CA ASP A 50 3.89 16.37 14.19
C ASP A 50 4.38 17.81 13.98
N GLU A 51 4.91 18.43 15.04
CA GLU A 51 5.45 19.79 15.00
C GLU A 51 6.56 19.94 13.97
N THR A 52 7.28 18.87 13.63
CA THR A 52 8.32 18.86 12.58
C THR A 52 7.72 19.05 11.19
N ILE A 53 6.54 18.51 10.93
CA ILE A 53 5.81 18.68 9.66
C ILE A 53 5.20 20.10 9.58
N LEU A 54 4.67 20.59 10.71
CA LEU A 54 4.09 21.94 10.76
C LEU A 54 5.12 23.04 10.48
N ASN A 55 6.36 22.83 10.91
CA ASN A 55 7.46 23.77 10.75
C ASN A 55 8.38 23.41 9.55
N ALA A 56 8.01 22.43 8.73
CA ALA A 56 8.82 22.03 7.58
C ALA A 56 8.93 23.16 6.56
N ASP A 57 10.13 23.31 6.00
CA ASP A 57 10.38 24.26 4.92
C ASP A 57 9.70 23.75 3.64
N LYS A 58 8.77 24.54 3.11
CA LYS A 58 7.99 24.22 1.91
C LYS A 58 8.71 24.55 0.61
N ASP A 59 9.78 25.30 0.68
CA ASP A 59 10.57 25.72 -0.47
C ASP A 59 11.70 24.74 -0.79
N THR A 60 11.99 23.81 0.13
CA THR A 60 13.04 22.80 -0.01
C THR A 60 12.48 21.37 -0.04
N VAL A 61 13.16 20.52 -0.79
CA VAL A 61 12.88 19.08 -0.88
C VAL A 61 14.14 18.29 -0.56
N LYS A 62 13.97 17.14 0.09
CA LYS A 62 15.04 16.18 0.33
C LYS A 62 14.76 14.91 -0.44
N VAL A 63 15.72 14.49 -1.26
CA VAL A 63 15.67 13.19 -1.96
C VAL A 63 16.85 12.37 -1.48
N SER A 64 16.59 11.21 -0.92
CA SER A 64 17.62 10.35 -0.33
C SER A 64 17.66 8.99 -1.01
N LEU A 65 18.87 8.41 -1.09
CA LEU A 65 19.11 7.02 -1.43
C LEU A 65 20.07 6.39 -0.41
N PHE A 66 20.06 5.06 -0.34
CA PHE A 66 20.86 4.31 0.63
C PHE A 66 21.94 3.53 -0.10
N VAL A 67 23.19 3.89 0.17
CA VAL A 67 24.37 3.28 -0.47
C VAL A 67 24.95 2.21 0.45
N PRO A 68 24.95 0.92 0.03
CA PRO A 68 25.59 -0.15 0.81
C PRO A 68 27.10 0.09 0.94
N GLU A 69 27.70 -0.38 2.04
CA GLU A 69 29.13 -0.22 2.32
C GLU A 69 30.03 -0.78 1.21
N GLU A 70 29.56 -1.83 0.50
CA GLU A 70 30.30 -2.43 -0.61
C GLU A 70 30.37 -1.54 -1.85
N LYS A 71 29.52 -0.51 -1.95
CA LYS A 71 29.50 0.42 -3.07
C LYS A 71 30.31 1.68 -2.75
N ASN A 72 30.91 2.27 -3.79
CA ASN A 72 31.73 3.46 -3.63
C ASN A 72 30.87 4.73 -3.50
N LEU A 73 30.62 5.16 -2.26
CA LEU A 73 29.88 6.38 -1.95
C LEU A 73 30.43 7.61 -2.67
N GLY A 74 31.76 7.66 -2.86
CA GLY A 74 32.41 8.76 -3.57
C GLY A 74 31.99 8.89 -5.04
N GLU A 75 31.79 7.75 -5.72
CA GLU A 75 31.31 7.70 -7.11
C GLU A 75 29.85 8.17 -7.20
N TYR A 76 29.00 7.73 -6.29
CA TYR A 76 27.60 8.17 -6.21
C TYR A 76 27.51 9.68 -6.03
N ARG A 77 28.27 10.21 -5.07
CA ARG A 77 28.31 11.64 -4.78
C ARG A 77 28.86 12.44 -5.96
N ALA A 78 29.95 12.00 -6.58
CA ALA A 78 30.56 12.68 -7.73
C ALA A 78 29.60 12.74 -8.91
N TYR A 79 28.92 11.64 -9.23
CA TYR A 79 27.93 11.56 -10.30
C TYR A 79 26.78 12.57 -10.07
N ILE A 80 26.22 12.59 -8.86
CA ILE A 80 25.11 13.48 -8.52
C ILE A 80 25.53 14.94 -8.64
N VAL A 81 26.69 15.31 -8.06
CA VAL A 81 27.23 16.70 -8.12
C VAL A 81 27.42 17.13 -9.56
N GLU A 82 28.11 16.33 -10.36
CA GLU A 82 28.40 16.65 -11.77
C GLU A 82 27.11 16.80 -12.58
N ARG A 83 26.15 15.87 -12.36
CA ARG A 83 24.92 15.87 -13.13
C ARG A 83 23.99 17.02 -12.78
N LEU A 84 23.80 17.31 -11.49
CA LEU A 84 22.99 18.45 -11.04
C LEU A 84 23.63 19.78 -11.48
N ALA A 85 24.94 19.91 -11.37
CA ALA A 85 25.67 21.12 -11.85
C ALA A 85 25.51 21.31 -13.38
N SER A 86 25.56 20.23 -14.16
CA SER A 86 25.37 20.29 -15.63
C SER A 86 23.96 20.73 -16.03
N LEU A 87 22.97 20.51 -15.15
CA LEU A 87 21.57 20.90 -15.32
C LEU A 87 21.26 22.27 -14.68
N GLY A 88 22.26 22.92 -14.08
CA GLY A 88 22.10 24.24 -13.45
C GLY A 88 21.33 24.23 -12.13
N ILE A 89 21.27 23.06 -11.47
CA ILE A 89 20.57 22.89 -10.20
C ILE A 89 21.55 23.12 -9.05
N ASP A 90 21.18 24.05 -8.17
CA ASP A 90 21.90 24.35 -6.94
C ASP A 90 21.30 23.50 -5.80
N ALA A 91 22.04 22.46 -5.37
CA ALA A 91 21.64 21.55 -4.32
C ALA A 91 22.83 21.19 -3.43
N SER A 92 22.57 20.98 -2.15
CA SER A 92 23.57 20.44 -1.22
C SER A 92 23.44 18.93 -1.08
N ILE A 93 24.56 18.25 -0.75
CA ILE A 93 24.57 16.81 -0.53
C ILE A 93 25.03 16.54 0.90
N GLU A 94 24.20 15.87 1.63
CA GLU A 94 24.44 15.39 3.00
C GLU A 94 24.66 13.88 2.97
N CYS A 95 25.58 13.36 3.79
CA CYS A 95 25.85 11.93 3.93
C CYS A 95 25.84 11.57 5.41
N GLU A 96 24.99 10.63 5.78
CA GLU A 96 24.89 10.10 7.14
C GLU A 96 25.14 8.60 7.11
N GLY A 97 26.13 8.13 7.87
CA GLY A 97 26.37 6.69 8.06
C GLY A 97 25.28 6.11 8.94
N MET A 98 24.61 5.07 8.46
CA MET A 98 23.56 4.36 9.20
C MET A 98 23.93 2.88 9.32
N ASN A 99 23.72 2.31 10.49
CA ASN A 99 23.74 0.86 10.66
C ASN A 99 22.38 0.30 10.22
N GLU A 100 22.36 -0.93 9.73
CA GLU A 100 21.12 -1.62 9.32
C GLU A 100 20.09 -1.65 10.46
N ASP A 101 20.57 -1.80 11.72
CA ASP A 101 19.72 -1.79 12.92
C ASP A 101 19.08 -0.41 13.15
N ASP A 102 19.80 0.69 12.91
CA ASP A 102 19.27 2.07 13.06
C ASP A 102 18.26 2.40 11.98
N TRP A 103 18.46 1.92 10.76
CA TRP A 103 17.52 2.11 9.67
C TRP A 103 16.26 1.26 9.85
N SER A 104 16.42 0.01 10.28
CA SER A 104 15.29 -0.92 10.48
C SER A 104 14.32 -0.45 11.55
N GLU A 105 14.75 0.40 12.48
CA GLU A 105 13.93 0.90 13.59
C GLU A 105 13.44 2.34 13.39
N SER A 106 14.21 3.21 12.70
CA SER A 106 13.90 4.64 12.60
C SER A 106 12.58 4.95 11.87
N TRP A 107 12.20 4.16 10.87
CA TRP A 107 10.94 4.35 10.14
C TRP A 107 9.72 3.89 10.94
N LYS A 108 9.88 2.99 11.91
CA LYS A 108 8.78 2.48 12.74
C LYS A 108 8.08 3.57 13.55
N GLN A 109 8.81 4.60 13.97
CA GLN A 109 8.24 5.73 14.74
C GLN A 109 7.18 6.54 13.97
N TYR A 110 7.21 6.50 12.64
CA TYR A 110 6.26 7.23 11.78
C TYR A 110 4.97 6.45 11.54
N TYR A 111 4.93 5.15 11.88
CA TYR A 111 3.74 4.34 11.75
C TYR A 111 2.95 4.35 13.05
N LYS A 112 1.75 4.92 13.00
CA LYS A 112 0.81 4.98 14.12
C LYS A 112 -0.43 4.16 13.83
N PRO A 113 -1.19 3.74 14.85
CA PRO A 113 -2.46 3.07 14.64
C PRO A 113 -3.41 3.91 13.78
N ILE A 114 -4.01 3.28 12.75
CA ILE A 114 -4.92 3.91 11.79
C ILE A 114 -6.34 3.43 12.07
N PRO A 115 -7.19 4.25 12.70
CA PRO A 115 -8.58 3.90 12.94
C PRO A 115 -9.41 4.06 11.65
N LEU A 116 -10.14 3.01 11.29
CA LEU A 116 -11.01 2.95 10.11
C LEU A 116 -12.39 2.42 10.53
N GLY A 117 -13.16 3.22 11.26
CA GLY A 117 -14.48 2.79 11.75
C GLY A 117 -14.37 1.70 12.84
N LYS A 118 -14.84 0.47 12.55
CA LYS A 118 -14.75 -0.67 13.48
C LYS A 118 -13.40 -1.37 13.44
N VAL A 119 -12.59 -1.10 12.41
CA VAL A 119 -11.28 -1.71 12.21
C VAL A 119 -10.20 -0.70 12.52
N THR A 120 -9.16 -1.11 13.24
CA THR A 120 -7.94 -0.32 13.44
C THR A 120 -6.75 -1.13 12.98
N ILE A 121 -5.94 -0.54 12.11
CA ILE A 121 -4.67 -1.12 11.67
C ILE A 121 -3.61 -0.66 12.65
N VAL A 122 -2.90 -1.60 13.25
CA VAL A 122 -1.87 -1.34 14.25
C VAL A 122 -0.55 -1.91 13.77
N PRO A 123 0.55 -1.13 13.77
CA PRO A 123 1.88 -1.68 13.51
C PRO A 123 2.20 -2.84 14.44
N ALA A 124 2.84 -3.89 13.94
CA ALA A 124 3.07 -5.12 14.70
C ALA A 124 3.90 -4.92 15.99
N TRP A 125 4.70 -3.86 16.05
CA TRP A 125 5.56 -3.48 17.21
C TRP A 125 4.90 -2.52 18.19
N GLU A 126 3.71 -1.95 17.86
CA GLU A 126 3.01 -0.99 18.75
C GLU A 126 2.15 -1.74 19.77
N GLU A 127 2.25 -1.30 21.02
CA GLU A 127 1.29 -1.70 22.07
C GLU A 127 -0.03 -0.97 21.81
N TYR A 128 -1.11 -1.73 21.69
CA TYR A 128 -2.44 -1.17 21.45
C TYR A 128 -3.50 -1.94 22.23
N GLU A 129 -4.29 -1.22 23.00
CA GLU A 129 -5.46 -1.76 23.70
C GLU A 129 -6.70 -1.52 22.85
N ALA A 130 -7.31 -2.62 22.39
CA ALA A 130 -8.52 -2.57 21.58
C ALA A 130 -9.70 -2.01 22.38
N ARG A 131 -10.52 -1.18 21.75
CA ARG A 131 -11.79 -0.71 22.30
C ARG A 131 -12.83 -1.83 22.24
N ASP A 132 -13.90 -1.70 23.01
CA ASP A 132 -14.99 -2.69 22.97
C ASP A 132 -15.63 -2.77 21.58
N GLY A 133 -15.64 -3.97 21.01
CA GLY A 133 -16.14 -4.23 19.65
C GLY A 133 -15.23 -3.81 18.50
N GLU A 134 -14.02 -3.36 18.77
CA GLU A 134 -13.03 -2.98 17.76
C GLU A 134 -12.32 -4.20 17.19
N VAL A 135 -12.13 -4.21 15.89
CA VAL A 135 -11.36 -5.22 15.16
C VAL A 135 -9.95 -4.70 14.92
N VAL A 136 -8.97 -5.28 15.59
CA VAL A 136 -7.57 -4.88 15.45
C VAL A 136 -6.87 -5.79 14.45
N ILE A 137 -6.20 -5.17 13.46
CA ILE A 137 -5.35 -5.83 12.48
C ILE A 137 -3.91 -5.41 12.77
N ARG A 138 -3.06 -6.37 13.12
CA ARG A 138 -1.64 -6.14 13.36
C ARG A 138 -0.85 -6.41 12.08
N MET A 139 -0.23 -5.36 11.55
CA MET A 139 0.53 -5.43 10.31
C MET A 139 1.98 -5.02 10.52
N ASP A 140 2.88 -5.77 9.87
CA ASP A 140 4.20 -5.29 9.62
C ASP A 140 4.20 -4.61 8.24
N PRO A 141 4.39 -3.28 8.18
CA PRO A 141 4.37 -2.57 6.92
C PRO A 141 5.56 -2.86 6.00
N GLY A 142 6.29 -3.94 6.19
CA GLY A 142 7.42 -4.40 5.38
C GLY A 142 7.45 -4.01 3.90
N MET A 143 8.18 -4.72 3.07
CA MET A 143 8.41 -4.38 1.65
C MET A 143 7.24 -4.70 0.70
N ALA A 144 6.09 -5.19 1.18
CA ALA A 144 4.92 -5.48 0.35
C ALA A 144 3.93 -4.31 0.33
N PHE A 145 3.33 -4.04 -0.85
CA PHE A 145 2.27 -3.04 -0.99
C PHE A 145 1.04 -3.41 -0.14
N GLY A 146 0.34 -2.38 0.38
CA GLY A 146 -0.88 -2.58 1.16
C GLY A 146 -0.64 -2.56 2.69
N THR A 147 0.05 -1.54 3.19
CA THR A 147 0.30 -1.35 4.63
C THR A 147 -0.90 -0.79 5.40
N GLY A 148 -1.97 -0.42 4.67
CA GLY A 148 -3.16 0.22 5.23
C GLY A 148 -3.13 1.74 5.23
N THR A 149 -1.99 2.37 4.98
CA THR A 149 -1.83 3.83 4.90
C THR A 149 -2.40 4.42 3.60
N HIS A 150 -2.43 3.63 2.52
CA HIS A 150 -2.89 4.11 1.22
C HIS A 150 -4.41 4.20 1.14
N GLU A 151 -4.93 5.24 0.46
CA GLU A 151 -6.36 5.52 0.30
C GLU A 151 -7.13 4.32 -0.25
N THR A 152 -6.58 3.65 -1.25
CA THR A 152 -7.23 2.50 -1.89
C THR A 152 -7.52 1.38 -0.92
N THR A 153 -6.61 1.10 0.02
CA THR A 153 -6.80 0.09 1.06
C THR A 153 -7.86 0.53 2.06
N ARG A 154 -7.82 1.80 2.49
CA ARG A 154 -8.82 2.36 3.41
C ARG A 154 -10.23 2.32 2.82
N LEU A 155 -10.38 2.71 1.54
CA LEU A 155 -11.67 2.67 0.84
C LEU A 155 -12.26 1.25 0.82
N VAL A 156 -11.45 0.24 0.45
CA VAL A 156 -11.92 -1.17 0.45
C VAL A 156 -12.31 -1.62 1.84
N MET A 157 -11.49 -1.36 2.86
CA MET A 157 -11.77 -1.79 4.21
C MET A 157 -13.03 -1.16 4.81
N ARG A 158 -13.33 0.11 4.47
CA ARG A 158 -14.60 0.75 4.86
C ARG A 158 -15.81 0.01 4.28
N ILE A 159 -15.76 -0.35 3.00
CA ILE A 159 -16.84 -1.10 2.36
C ILE A 159 -16.96 -2.51 2.96
N MET A 160 -15.82 -3.19 3.18
CA MET A 160 -15.80 -4.54 3.75
C MET A 160 -16.45 -4.63 5.13
N GLN A 161 -16.29 -3.62 5.99
CA GLN A 161 -16.93 -3.60 7.33
C GLN A 161 -18.46 -3.65 7.28
N ASP A 162 -19.03 -3.12 6.17
CA ASP A 162 -20.48 -3.13 5.97
C ASP A 162 -20.95 -4.39 5.24
N GLU A 163 -20.09 -5.04 4.46
CA GLU A 163 -20.47 -6.15 3.58
C GLU A 163 -20.15 -7.54 4.15
N VAL A 164 -19.05 -7.70 4.89
CA VAL A 164 -18.71 -8.97 5.54
C VAL A 164 -19.57 -9.14 6.78
N LYS A 165 -20.41 -10.18 6.78
CA LYS A 165 -21.37 -10.46 7.86
C LYS A 165 -20.97 -11.65 8.74
N GLY A 166 -19.97 -12.39 8.30
CA GLY A 166 -19.49 -13.62 8.91
C GLY A 166 -19.94 -14.87 8.16
N GLY A 167 -19.00 -15.79 8.00
CA GLY A 167 -19.26 -17.08 7.33
C GLY A 167 -19.00 -17.11 5.83
N GLU A 168 -18.60 -16.00 5.21
CA GLU A 168 -18.29 -15.91 3.78
C GLU A 168 -17.00 -16.66 3.44
N ARG A 169 -16.95 -17.21 2.24
CA ARG A 169 -15.74 -17.62 1.55
C ARG A 169 -15.27 -16.48 0.65
N VAL A 170 -14.14 -15.88 0.98
CA VAL A 170 -13.61 -14.65 0.37
C VAL A 170 -12.50 -14.97 -0.61
N LEU A 171 -12.49 -14.30 -1.76
CA LEU A 171 -11.41 -14.28 -2.75
C LEU A 171 -10.73 -12.90 -2.71
N ASP A 172 -9.42 -12.89 -2.54
CA ASP A 172 -8.58 -11.69 -2.58
C ASP A 172 -7.59 -11.80 -3.74
N VAL A 173 -7.76 -10.95 -4.75
CA VAL A 173 -6.95 -10.97 -5.98
C VAL A 173 -5.97 -9.81 -5.97
N GLY A 174 -4.67 -10.12 -6.03
CA GLY A 174 -3.60 -9.15 -5.82
C GLY A 174 -3.48 -8.79 -4.34
N THR A 175 -3.29 -9.81 -3.51
CA THR A 175 -3.38 -9.67 -2.04
C THR A 175 -2.28 -8.80 -1.42
N GLY A 176 -1.12 -8.66 -2.09
CA GLY A 176 0.00 -7.88 -1.59
C GLY A 176 0.45 -8.33 -0.19
N SER A 177 0.31 -7.47 0.79
CA SER A 177 0.62 -7.74 2.20
C SER A 177 -0.33 -8.70 2.91
N GLY A 178 -1.47 -9.06 2.28
CA GLY A 178 -2.54 -9.86 2.87
C GLY A 178 -3.55 -9.08 3.71
N ILE A 179 -3.44 -7.77 3.80
CA ILE A 179 -4.25 -6.95 4.72
C ILE A 179 -5.76 -7.09 4.50
N LEU A 180 -6.23 -7.18 3.25
CA LEU A 180 -7.66 -7.31 2.95
C LEU A 180 -8.19 -8.70 3.35
N SER A 181 -7.41 -9.76 3.12
CA SER A 181 -7.72 -11.11 3.59
C SER A 181 -7.74 -11.19 5.11
N ILE A 182 -6.78 -10.55 5.78
CA ILE A 182 -6.74 -10.46 7.26
C ILE A 182 -7.96 -9.69 7.76
N CYS A 183 -8.31 -8.57 7.12
CA CYS A 183 -9.51 -7.81 7.43
C CYS A 183 -10.78 -8.68 7.31
N ALA A 184 -10.96 -9.41 6.21
CA ALA A 184 -12.08 -10.32 6.02
C ALA A 184 -12.14 -11.41 7.11
N SER A 185 -11.01 -12.02 7.41
CA SER A 185 -10.89 -13.04 8.46
C SER A 185 -11.32 -12.51 9.83
N LYS A 186 -10.80 -11.33 10.21
CA LYS A 186 -11.11 -10.67 11.50
C LYS A 186 -12.58 -10.19 11.58
N LEU A 187 -13.20 -9.86 10.45
CA LEU A 187 -14.62 -9.53 10.37
C LEU A 187 -15.52 -10.77 10.41
N GLY A 188 -14.95 -11.98 10.44
CA GLY A 188 -15.69 -13.24 10.64
C GLY A 188 -15.89 -14.06 9.37
N ALA A 189 -15.18 -13.79 8.29
CA ALA A 189 -15.20 -14.65 7.10
C ALA A 189 -14.82 -16.10 7.47
N LYS A 190 -15.49 -17.08 6.88
CA LYS A 190 -15.23 -18.51 7.10
C LYS A 190 -13.86 -18.91 6.61
N SER A 191 -13.51 -18.44 5.41
CA SER A 191 -12.20 -18.71 4.79
C SER A 191 -11.86 -17.61 3.78
N CYS A 192 -10.57 -17.33 3.63
CA CYS A 192 -10.04 -16.40 2.62
C CYS A 192 -9.02 -17.13 1.75
N ASN A 193 -9.17 -17.00 0.42
CA ASN A 193 -8.19 -17.46 -0.53
C ASN A 193 -7.56 -16.22 -1.17
N ALA A 194 -6.30 -15.99 -0.85
CA ALA A 194 -5.51 -14.82 -1.21
C ALA A 194 -4.50 -15.18 -2.29
N TYR A 195 -4.47 -14.43 -3.38
CA TYR A 195 -3.59 -14.72 -4.50
C TYR A 195 -2.83 -13.47 -4.94
N ASP A 196 -1.56 -13.67 -5.29
CA ASP A 196 -0.73 -12.66 -5.90
C ASP A 196 0.14 -13.28 -6.99
N ILE A 197 0.56 -12.49 -7.98
CA ILE A 197 1.48 -12.93 -9.00
C ILE A 197 2.92 -12.97 -8.48
N ASP A 198 3.23 -12.12 -7.49
CA ASP A 198 4.56 -12.02 -6.90
C ASP A 198 4.74 -13.03 -5.75
N PRO A 199 5.68 -13.99 -5.86
CA PRO A 199 6.00 -14.92 -4.79
C PRO A 199 6.46 -14.24 -3.48
N VAL A 200 7.05 -13.03 -3.57
CA VAL A 200 7.46 -12.26 -2.38
C VAL A 200 6.23 -11.77 -1.63
N ALA A 201 5.26 -11.19 -2.34
CA ALA A 201 3.98 -10.79 -1.75
C ALA A 201 3.25 -11.98 -1.10
N VAL A 202 3.20 -13.13 -1.77
CA VAL A 202 2.62 -14.38 -1.22
C VAL A 202 3.30 -14.79 0.09
N LYS A 203 4.61 -14.70 0.18
CA LYS A 203 5.35 -15.00 1.41
C LYS A 203 4.98 -14.02 2.52
N VAL A 204 5.01 -12.72 2.24
CA VAL A 204 4.68 -11.66 3.21
C VAL A 204 3.23 -11.78 3.69
N ALA A 205 2.27 -12.00 2.79
CA ALA A 205 0.87 -12.19 3.16
C ALA A 205 0.67 -13.38 4.11
N ARG A 206 1.38 -14.47 3.89
CA ARG A 206 1.34 -15.65 4.77
C ARG A 206 1.90 -15.33 6.16
N GLU A 207 3.07 -14.69 6.21
CA GLU A 207 3.71 -14.28 7.46
C GLU A 207 2.84 -13.32 8.26
N ASN A 208 2.20 -12.34 7.60
CA ASN A 208 1.28 -11.41 8.24
C ASN A 208 0.02 -12.12 8.77
N ALA A 209 -0.57 -13.02 7.99
CA ALA A 209 -1.74 -13.79 8.41
C ALA A 209 -1.43 -14.66 9.64
N GLU A 210 -0.29 -15.34 9.65
CA GLU A 210 0.16 -16.16 10.79
C GLU A 210 0.41 -15.29 12.03
N ARG A 211 1.10 -14.15 11.87
CA ARG A 211 1.40 -13.21 12.96
C ARG A 211 0.14 -12.67 13.62
N ASP A 212 -0.89 -12.38 12.83
CA ASP A 212 -2.16 -11.86 13.34
C ASP A 212 -3.17 -12.97 13.72
N GLY A 213 -2.74 -14.23 13.74
CA GLY A 213 -3.54 -15.38 14.16
C GLY A 213 -4.69 -15.77 13.22
N CYS A 214 -4.59 -15.38 11.93
CA CYS A 214 -5.61 -15.67 10.92
C CYS A 214 -5.34 -17.00 10.23
N HIS A 215 -5.73 -18.12 10.85
CA HIS A 215 -5.45 -19.48 10.35
C HIS A 215 -6.41 -19.96 9.25
N ASN A 216 -7.43 -19.18 8.91
CA ASN A 216 -8.41 -19.46 7.87
C ASN A 216 -8.09 -18.79 6.52
N ILE A 217 -6.85 -18.32 6.35
CA ILE A 217 -6.38 -17.71 5.11
C ILE A 217 -5.43 -18.67 4.40
N THR A 218 -5.73 -18.96 3.14
CA THR A 218 -4.84 -19.73 2.24
C THR A 218 -4.22 -18.77 1.22
N VAL A 219 -2.88 -18.71 1.17
CA VAL A 219 -2.17 -17.79 0.28
C VAL A 219 -1.43 -18.57 -0.81
N GLY A 220 -1.62 -18.18 -2.08
CA GLY A 220 -1.02 -18.86 -3.23
C GLY A 220 -0.57 -17.91 -4.35
N VAL A 221 0.33 -18.41 -5.21
CA VAL A 221 0.75 -17.67 -6.42
C VAL A 221 -0.28 -17.87 -7.53
N SER A 222 -0.74 -16.79 -8.15
CA SER A 222 -1.64 -16.85 -9.31
C SER A 222 -1.51 -15.60 -10.20
N ASP A 223 -1.49 -15.81 -11.52
CA ASP A 223 -1.72 -14.73 -12.49
C ASP A 223 -3.23 -14.50 -12.59
N LEU A 224 -3.72 -13.48 -11.85
CA LEU A 224 -5.14 -13.21 -11.68
C LEU A 224 -5.89 -14.47 -11.18
N LEU A 225 -6.81 -14.98 -11.98
CA LEU A 225 -7.72 -16.06 -11.61
C LEU A 225 -7.25 -17.46 -12.01
N ARG A 226 -6.10 -17.59 -12.70
CA ARG A 226 -5.67 -18.87 -13.32
C ARG A 226 -5.37 -19.97 -12.30
N GLY A 227 -4.89 -19.62 -11.11
CA GLY A 227 -4.57 -20.55 -10.03
C GLY A 227 -5.62 -20.63 -8.92
N VAL A 228 -6.75 -19.94 -9.11
CA VAL A 228 -7.78 -19.85 -8.06
C VAL A 228 -8.52 -21.18 -7.89
N ASP A 229 -8.54 -21.67 -6.65
CA ASP A 229 -9.17 -22.94 -6.30
C ASP A 229 -10.70 -22.82 -6.17
N LEU A 230 -11.41 -23.64 -6.92
CA LEU A 230 -12.87 -23.82 -6.89
C LEU A 230 -13.32 -25.17 -6.33
N SER A 231 -12.43 -25.97 -5.74
CA SER A 231 -12.76 -27.30 -5.23
C SER A 231 -13.88 -27.28 -4.16
N GLU A 232 -13.96 -26.19 -3.39
CA GLU A 232 -15.03 -25.96 -2.41
C GLU A 232 -16.20 -25.12 -2.96
N GLY A 233 -16.25 -24.90 -4.28
CA GLY A 233 -17.27 -24.11 -4.96
C GLY A 233 -16.89 -22.64 -5.14
N LYS A 234 -17.88 -21.83 -5.51
CA LYS A 234 -17.72 -20.40 -5.77
C LYS A 234 -17.61 -19.59 -4.50
N TYR A 235 -17.04 -18.38 -4.63
CA TYR A 235 -16.83 -17.43 -3.54
C TYR A 235 -18.09 -16.61 -3.26
N ASP A 236 -18.30 -16.30 -1.98
CA ASP A 236 -19.38 -15.45 -1.50
C ASP A 236 -19.04 -13.96 -1.62
N PHE A 237 -17.74 -13.64 -1.77
CA PHE A 237 -17.22 -12.29 -1.73
C PHE A 237 -15.88 -12.23 -2.48
N CYS A 238 -15.63 -11.15 -3.23
CA CYS A 238 -14.32 -10.90 -3.84
C CYS A 238 -13.86 -9.48 -3.61
N VAL A 239 -12.58 -9.33 -3.32
CA VAL A 239 -11.88 -8.03 -3.30
C VAL A 239 -10.71 -8.07 -4.26
N ALA A 240 -10.43 -6.92 -4.89
CA ALA A 240 -9.24 -6.70 -5.71
C ALA A 240 -8.81 -5.23 -5.61
N ASN A 241 -7.68 -4.99 -4.94
CA ASN A 241 -7.07 -3.68 -4.85
C ASN A 241 -5.81 -3.64 -5.75
N ILE A 242 -6.03 -3.50 -7.04
CA ILE A 242 -5.03 -3.58 -8.10
C ILE A 242 -5.27 -2.50 -9.15
N VAL A 243 -4.27 -2.19 -9.99
CA VAL A 243 -4.39 -1.12 -10.99
C VAL A 243 -5.47 -1.43 -12.04
N ALA A 244 -6.06 -0.37 -12.59
CA ALA A 244 -7.20 -0.44 -13.50
C ALA A 244 -6.99 -1.40 -14.70
N ASP A 245 -5.79 -1.41 -15.33
CA ASP A 245 -5.51 -2.32 -16.44
C ASP A 245 -5.64 -3.79 -16.07
N ILE A 246 -5.24 -4.14 -14.86
CA ILE A 246 -5.32 -5.50 -14.36
C ILE A 246 -6.77 -5.87 -14.00
N ILE A 247 -7.53 -4.90 -13.43
CA ILE A 247 -8.97 -5.07 -13.22
C ILE A 247 -9.67 -5.37 -14.54
N LEU A 248 -9.43 -4.57 -15.57
CA LEU A 248 -10.04 -4.78 -16.91
C LEU A 248 -9.73 -6.13 -17.50
N ARG A 249 -8.53 -6.66 -17.29
CA ARG A 249 -8.14 -8.02 -17.70
C ARG A 249 -8.85 -9.12 -16.89
N MET A 250 -9.17 -8.87 -15.63
CA MET A 250 -9.85 -9.81 -14.74
C MET A 250 -11.36 -9.91 -15.03
N MET A 251 -12.00 -8.79 -15.38
CA MET A 251 -13.46 -8.68 -15.49
C MET A 251 -14.15 -9.75 -16.35
N PRO A 252 -13.60 -10.19 -17.51
CA PRO A 252 -14.25 -11.22 -18.35
C PRO A 252 -14.46 -12.56 -17.63
N ASP A 253 -13.64 -12.88 -16.66
CA ASP A 253 -13.61 -14.20 -16.05
C ASP A 253 -14.14 -14.23 -14.61
N ILE A 254 -14.12 -13.11 -13.86
CA ILE A 254 -14.39 -13.08 -12.42
C ILE A 254 -15.77 -13.65 -12.04
N ARG A 255 -16.78 -13.46 -12.87
CA ARG A 255 -18.15 -13.97 -12.60
C ARG A 255 -18.23 -15.49 -12.48
N ARG A 256 -17.30 -16.23 -13.07
CA ARG A 256 -17.22 -17.69 -12.95
C ARG A 256 -16.83 -18.14 -11.56
N TYR A 257 -16.15 -17.28 -10.80
CA TYR A 257 -15.63 -17.53 -9.46
C TYR A 257 -16.59 -17.09 -8.36
N LEU A 258 -17.55 -16.24 -8.68
CA LEU A 258 -18.50 -15.65 -7.72
C LEU A 258 -19.86 -16.34 -7.76
N LYS A 259 -20.47 -16.51 -6.61
CA LYS A 259 -21.88 -16.84 -6.48
C LYS A 259 -22.76 -15.74 -7.04
N ASP A 260 -24.00 -16.06 -7.39
CA ASP A 260 -24.95 -15.07 -7.89
C ASP A 260 -25.23 -14.02 -6.79
N GLY A 261 -25.11 -12.74 -7.14
CA GLY A 261 -25.28 -11.64 -6.20
C GLY A 261 -24.13 -11.42 -5.21
N ALA A 262 -23.03 -12.17 -5.31
CA ALA A 262 -21.87 -11.98 -4.47
C ALA A 262 -21.24 -10.58 -4.69
N PRO A 263 -20.87 -9.86 -3.62
CA PRO A 263 -20.18 -8.58 -3.73
C PRO A 263 -18.80 -8.74 -4.38
N LEU A 264 -18.49 -7.81 -5.28
CA LEU A 264 -17.19 -7.59 -5.88
C LEU A 264 -16.75 -6.16 -5.55
N ILE A 265 -15.65 -6.02 -4.80
CA ILE A 265 -15.04 -4.72 -4.49
C ILE A 265 -13.75 -4.56 -5.29
N LEU A 266 -13.68 -3.48 -6.04
CA LEU A 266 -12.55 -3.10 -6.90
C LEU A 266 -11.97 -1.79 -6.41
N SER A 267 -10.66 -1.69 -6.25
CA SER A 267 -9.93 -0.47 -5.90
C SER A 267 -8.53 -0.48 -6.53
N GLY A 268 -7.72 0.55 -6.24
CA GLY A 268 -6.49 0.82 -6.99
C GLY A 268 -6.80 1.56 -8.29
N ILE A 269 -7.95 2.22 -8.36
CA ILE A 269 -8.48 2.91 -9.53
C ILE A 269 -8.26 4.41 -9.34
N ILE A 270 -7.40 5.02 -10.15
CA ILE A 270 -7.28 6.48 -10.21
C ILE A 270 -8.54 7.07 -10.84
N CYS A 271 -8.97 8.25 -10.38
CA CYS A 271 -10.23 8.89 -10.82
C CYS A 271 -10.36 8.99 -12.34
N ASP A 272 -9.28 9.29 -13.04
CA ASP A 272 -9.25 9.42 -14.50
C ASP A 272 -9.58 8.10 -15.24
N ARG A 273 -9.40 6.96 -14.58
CA ARG A 273 -9.68 5.62 -15.11
C ARG A 273 -11.00 5.03 -14.59
N ALA A 274 -11.70 5.74 -13.70
CA ALA A 274 -12.91 5.20 -13.07
C ALA A 274 -14.04 4.91 -14.07
N ASP A 275 -14.26 5.77 -15.07
CA ASP A 275 -15.29 5.58 -16.09
C ASP A 275 -15.08 4.32 -16.92
N GLU A 276 -13.84 4.02 -17.26
CA GLU A 276 -13.46 2.82 -18.00
C GLU A 276 -13.76 1.54 -17.20
N VAL A 277 -13.41 1.55 -15.92
CA VAL A 277 -13.69 0.42 -15.02
C VAL A 277 -15.19 0.25 -14.81
N ARG A 278 -15.97 1.35 -14.62
CA ARG A 278 -17.43 1.29 -14.51
C ARG A 278 -18.07 0.66 -15.76
N ALA A 279 -17.64 1.11 -16.93
CA ALA A 279 -18.13 0.56 -18.19
C ALA A 279 -17.86 -0.94 -18.29
N SER A 280 -16.68 -1.39 -17.90
CA SER A 280 -16.31 -2.81 -17.88
C SER A 280 -17.15 -3.60 -16.87
N VAL A 281 -17.35 -3.10 -15.66
CA VAL A 281 -18.19 -3.73 -14.62
C VAL A 281 -19.61 -3.98 -15.15
N LEU A 282 -20.23 -2.95 -15.74
CA LEU A 282 -21.58 -3.03 -16.32
C LEU A 282 -21.63 -3.99 -17.53
N ALA A 283 -20.65 -3.92 -18.42
CA ALA A 283 -20.57 -4.78 -19.61
C ALA A 283 -20.46 -6.28 -19.27
N HIS A 284 -19.88 -6.61 -18.10
CA HIS A 284 -19.79 -7.99 -17.64
C HIS A 284 -20.95 -8.42 -16.71
N GLY A 285 -22.04 -7.66 -16.72
CA GLY A 285 -23.32 -8.02 -16.09
C GLY A 285 -23.36 -7.80 -14.58
N PHE A 286 -22.47 -6.99 -14.03
CA PHE A 286 -22.56 -6.52 -12.64
C PHE A 286 -23.39 -5.23 -12.57
N THR A 287 -23.98 -5.00 -11.40
CA THR A 287 -24.66 -3.74 -11.06
C THR A 287 -23.81 -3.03 -10.01
N ILE A 288 -23.45 -1.77 -10.27
CA ILE A 288 -22.72 -0.96 -9.29
C ILE A 288 -23.67 -0.57 -8.18
N ILE A 289 -23.31 -0.89 -6.94
CA ILE A 289 -24.13 -0.66 -5.74
C ILE A 289 -23.61 0.52 -4.93
N ARG A 290 -22.27 0.67 -4.85
CA ARG A 290 -21.63 1.70 -4.04
C ARG A 290 -20.33 2.13 -4.68
N GLU A 291 -20.04 3.42 -4.62
CA GLU A 291 -18.74 3.97 -4.94
C GLU A 291 -18.27 4.85 -3.79
N GLU A 292 -16.97 4.75 -3.49
CA GLU A 292 -16.33 5.65 -2.55
C GLU A 292 -15.10 6.28 -3.20
N LYS A 293 -14.84 7.52 -2.83
CA LYS A 293 -13.72 8.31 -3.32
C LYS A 293 -12.96 8.91 -2.15
N GLU A 294 -11.64 8.86 -2.23
CA GLU A 294 -10.74 9.54 -1.32
C GLU A 294 -9.55 10.08 -2.15
N ASN A 295 -9.38 11.42 -2.15
CA ASN A 295 -8.43 12.11 -3.02
C ASN A 295 -8.62 11.72 -4.50
N ASP A 296 -7.58 11.21 -5.15
CA ASP A 296 -7.57 10.78 -6.56
C ASP A 296 -7.94 9.32 -6.77
N TRP A 297 -8.40 8.63 -5.73
CA TRP A 297 -8.68 7.20 -5.75
C TRP A 297 -10.16 6.86 -5.59
N VAL A 298 -10.58 5.82 -6.29
CA VAL A 298 -11.95 5.32 -6.27
C VAL A 298 -11.98 3.84 -5.89
N ALA A 299 -12.98 3.46 -5.09
CA ALA A 299 -13.38 2.07 -4.91
C ALA A 299 -14.82 1.88 -5.42
N ILE A 300 -15.04 0.78 -6.12
CA ILE A 300 -16.33 0.40 -6.71
C ILE A 300 -16.76 -0.93 -6.09
N MET A 301 -17.97 -0.97 -5.52
CA MET A 301 -18.62 -2.20 -5.12
C MET A 301 -19.75 -2.51 -6.10
N ALA A 302 -19.77 -3.74 -6.60
CA ALA A 302 -20.77 -4.23 -7.55
C ALA A 302 -21.30 -5.63 -7.17
N ARG A 303 -22.45 -6.01 -7.72
CA ARG A 303 -23.08 -7.34 -7.55
C ARG A 303 -23.62 -7.89 -8.87
#